data_b488ab4ef797110e1f1d3b087b235cb9
#
_entry.id   b488ab4ef797110e1f1d3b087b235cb9
#
_cell.length_a   1.000
_cell.length_b   1.000
_cell.length_c   1.000
_cell.angle_alpha   90.00
_cell.angle_beta   90.00
_cell.angle_gamma   90.00
#
_symmetry.space_group_name_H-M   'P 1'
#
loop_
_entity.id
_entity.type
_entity.pdbx_description
1 polymer ?
#
loop_
_entity_poly.entity_id
_entity_poly.type
_entity_poly.pdbx_seq_one_letter_code
_entity_poly.pdbx_strand_id
1 'polypeptide(L)'
;MSFFRILIFMVFLTFSGFSFSDNHETQKEEVLNKVEEIAKEIEDEDEVPLNDPFAGNEGNNSMSSNIPEDEQDDELSLYNFKLVGLISGKDYSYISLVNTAGEVMTITLGQYLGKIQLVDLRLNEAIFKKEDKSFIIIDFNNQIREANEY
;
A
#
# COMPACT_ATOMS: atom_id res chain seq x y z
N MET A 1 -46.67 36.54 34.84
CA MET A 1 -45.74 35.57 34.19
C MET A 1 -46.20 35.03 32.83
N SER A 2 -47.42 35.35 32.38
CA SER A 2 -47.94 34.84 31.09
C SER A 2 -47.44 35.63 29.85
N PHE A 3 -47.22 36.89 29.99
CA PHE A 3 -46.80 37.79 28.88
C PHE A 3 -45.39 37.48 28.35
N PHE A 4 -44.49 37.07 29.22
CA PHE A 4 -43.11 36.75 28.87
C PHE A 4 -42.99 35.44 28.05
N ARG A 5 -43.89 34.50 28.30
CA ARG A 5 -43.98 33.25 27.51
C ARG A 5 -44.49 33.46 26.11
N ILE A 6 -45.43 34.38 25.93
CA ILE A 6 -45.99 34.71 24.60
C ILE A 6 -44.95 35.46 23.76
N LEU A 7 -44.15 36.32 24.37
CA LEU A 7 -43.12 37.09 23.68
C LEU A 7 -41.97 36.17 23.16
N ILE A 8 -41.58 35.14 23.92
CA ILE A 8 -40.61 34.13 23.50
C ILE A 8 -41.13 33.29 22.33
N PHE A 9 -42.43 32.95 22.32
CA PHE A 9 -43.04 32.22 21.21
C PHE A 9 -43.11 33.04 19.91
N MET A 10 -43.31 34.36 20.01
CA MET A 10 -43.33 35.27 18.85
C MET A 10 -41.95 35.42 18.23
N VAL A 11 -40.86 35.43 19.03
CA VAL A 11 -39.49 35.52 18.52
C VAL A 11 -39.09 34.20 17.81
N PHE A 12 -39.57 33.05 18.27
CA PHE A 12 -39.30 31.79 17.61
C PHE A 12 -39.99 31.61 16.25
N LEU A 13 -41.17 32.25 16.06
CA LEU A 13 -41.92 32.18 14.81
C LEU A 13 -41.32 33.05 13.69
N THR A 14 -40.53 34.09 14.03
CA THR A 14 -39.88 34.95 13.03
C THR A 14 -38.54 34.35 12.50
N PHE A 15 -37.99 33.31 13.18
CA PHE A 15 -36.72 32.67 12.78
C PHE A 15 -36.87 31.46 11.86
N SER A 16 -38.09 31.00 11.56
CA SER A 16 -38.36 29.83 10.73
C SER A 16 -38.43 30.13 9.22
N GLY A 17 -37.96 31.30 8.78
CA GLY A 17 -38.02 31.72 7.38
C GLY A 17 -36.68 31.74 6.63
N PHE A 18 -35.60 31.14 7.14
CA PHE A 18 -34.40 30.98 6.34
C PHE A 18 -34.52 29.71 5.49
N SER A 19 -35.19 29.88 4.34
CA SER A 19 -35.04 28.91 3.25
C SER A 19 -33.61 29.01 2.75
N PHE A 20 -32.80 27.98 3.06
CA PHE A 20 -31.57 27.68 2.32
C PHE A 20 -32.01 27.33 0.90
N SER A 21 -31.93 28.30 -0.01
CA SER A 21 -32.04 28.02 -1.44
C SER A 21 -30.77 27.24 -1.82
N ASP A 22 -30.92 25.94 -1.96
CA ASP A 22 -29.89 25.06 -2.44
C ASP A 22 -29.55 25.43 -3.90
N ASN A 23 -28.42 26.10 -4.08
CA ASN A 23 -27.79 26.30 -5.38
C ASN A 23 -27.08 24.99 -5.87
N HIS A 24 -27.72 23.84 -5.61
CA HIS A 24 -27.14 22.55 -5.98
C HIS A 24 -27.27 22.23 -7.47
N GLU A 25 -28.20 22.87 -8.19
CA GLU A 25 -28.37 22.59 -9.62
C GLU A 25 -27.30 23.29 -10.47
N THR A 26 -26.92 24.52 -10.14
CA THR A 26 -25.91 25.27 -10.92
C THR A 26 -24.50 24.68 -10.77
N GLN A 27 -24.18 24.14 -9.60
CA GLN A 27 -22.89 23.47 -9.38
C GLN A 27 -22.79 22.09 -10.08
N LYS A 28 -23.92 21.40 -10.23
CA LYS A 28 -23.93 20.11 -10.97
C LYS A 28 -23.70 20.30 -12.46
N GLU A 29 -24.29 21.32 -13.08
CA GLU A 29 -24.07 21.60 -14.50
C GLU A 29 -22.64 22.07 -14.78
N GLU A 30 -22.04 22.86 -13.90
CA GLU A 30 -20.67 23.33 -14.05
C GLU A 30 -19.65 22.19 -13.89
N VAL A 31 -19.90 21.26 -12.97
CA VAL A 31 -19.08 20.07 -12.77
C VAL A 31 -19.24 19.08 -13.95
N LEU A 32 -20.46 18.89 -14.45
CA LEU A 32 -20.70 18.01 -15.61
C LEU A 32 -19.99 18.55 -16.87
N ASN A 33 -20.10 19.85 -17.15
CA ASN A 33 -19.43 20.45 -18.29
C ASN A 33 -17.91 20.38 -18.19
N LYS A 34 -17.36 20.53 -16.98
CA LYS A 34 -15.93 20.40 -16.75
C LYS A 34 -15.41 18.96 -16.85
N VAL A 35 -16.24 17.98 -16.47
CA VAL A 35 -15.93 16.55 -16.66
C VAL A 35 -15.99 16.14 -18.14
N GLU A 36 -16.94 16.67 -18.92
CA GLU A 36 -17.00 16.42 -20.37
C GLU A 36 -15.82 17.09 -21.11
N GLU A 37 -15.37 18.27 -20.68
CA GLU A 37 -14.23 18.97 -21.25
C GLU A 37 -12.92 18.18 -20.98
N ILE A 38 -12.74 17.70 -19.76
CA ILE A 38 -11.59 16.87 -19.39
C ILE A 38 -11.62 15.50 -20.12
N ALA A 39 -12.81 14.90 -20.27
CA ALA A 39 -12.95 13.65 -20.98
C ALA A 39 -12.59 13.77 -22.47
N LYS A 40 -12.90 14.90 -23.11
CA LYS A 40 -12.51 15.18 -24.50
C LYS A 40 -11.02 15.47 -24.64
N GLU A 41 -10.42 16.17 -23.66
CA GLU A 41 -8.97 16.40 -23.64
C GLU A 41 -8.16 15.09 -23.51
N ILE A 42 -8.71 14.09 -22.81
CA ILE A 42 -8.08 12.77 -22.65
C ILE A 42 -8.23 11.90 -23.92
N GLU A 43 -9.27 12.11 -24.74
CA GLU A 43 -9.46 11.36 -25.98
C GLU A 43 -8.55 11.85 -27.12
N ASP A 44 -8.04 13.09 -27.06
CA ASP A 44 -7.17 13.69 -28.09
C ASP A 44 -5.66 13.61 -27.76
N GLU A 45 -5.27 13.19 -26.55
CA GLU A 45 -3.88 12.87 -26.26
C GLU A 45 -3.59 11.44 -26.69
N ASP A 46 -2.81 11.31 -27.77
CA ASP A 46 -2.17 10.07 -28.24
C ASP A 46 -1.82 9.16 -27.05
N GLU A 47 -2.23 7.88 -27.19
CA GLU A 47 -2.01 6.78 -26.27
C GLU A 47 -0.79 6.98 -25.36
N VAL A 48 -0.99 7.70 -24.27
CA VAL A 48 -0.03 7.64 -23.15
C VAL A 48 -0.09 6.17 -22.72
N PRO A 49 0.98 5.40 -22.88
CA PRO A 49 0.97 4.05 -22.36
C PRO A 49 0.63 4.18 -20.87
N LEU A 50 -0.57 3.73 -20.51
CA LEU A 50 -0.99 3.58 -19.13
C LEU A 50 0.01 2.60 -18.50
N ASN A 51 1.15 3.13 -18.08
CA ASN A 51 1.99 2.46 -17.13
C ASN A 51 1.15 2.38 -15.85
N ASP A 52 0.38 1.31 -15.76
CA ASP A 52 -0.27 0.96 -14.52
C ASP A 52 0.83 0.91 -13.43
N PRO A 53 0.84 1.86 -12.48
CA PRO A 53 1.85 1.83 -11.41
C PRO A 53 1.72 0.59 -10.53
N PHE A 54 0.62 -0.18 -10.71
CA PHE A 54 0.35 -1.45 -10.06
C PHE A 54 0.47 -2.65 -11.01
N ALA A 55 0.64 -2.43 -12.31
CA ALA A 55 1.14 -3.46 -13.20
C ALA A 55 2.55 -3.77 -12.75
N GLY A 56 2.66 -4.64 -11.77
CA GLY A 56 3.94 -5.22 -11.38
C GLY A 56 4.60 -5.69 -12.66
N ASN A 57 5.87 -5.42 -12.77
CA ASN A 57 6.71 -5.76 -13.92
C ASN A 57 6.63 -7.27 -14.16
N GLU A 58 5.52 -7.72 -14.80
CA GLU A 58 5.26 -9.14 -15.10
C GLU A 58 6.31 -9.72 -16.06
N GLY A 59 7.26 -8.87 -16.51
CA GLY A 59 8.28 -9.22 -17.46
C GLY A 59 9.58 -9.76 -16.87
N ASN A 60 9.76 -9.78 -15.55
CA ASN A 60 10.98 -10.31 -14.94
C ASN A 60 10.64 -11.24 -13.78
N ASN A 61 10.02 -12.39 -14.09
CA ASN A 61 9.98 -13.56 -13.22
C ASN A 61 11.38 -14.22 -13.16
N SER A 62 12.40 -13.43 -12.97
CA SER A 62 13.67 -13.95 -12.51
C SER A 62 13.55 -14.16 -11.00
N MET A 63 12.84 -15.18 -10.58
CA MET A 63 13.29 -15.92 -9.42
C MET A 63 14.74 -16.21 -9.72
N SER A 64 15.61 -15.71 -8.88
CA SER A 64 17.05 -15.73 -9.04
C SER A 64 17.53 -17.00 -9.76
N SER A 65 18.07 -16.84 -10.96
CA SER A 65 18.59 -17.99 -11.75
C SER A 65 19.83 -18.64 -11.13
N ASN A 66 20.17 -18.26 -9.91
CA ASN A 66 21.30 -18.76 -9.12
C ASN A 66 20.85 -19.08 -7.69
N ILE A 67 19.87 -19.98 -7.54
CA ILE A 67 19.55 -20.54 -6.23
C ILE A 67 20.73 -21.49 -5.87
N PRO A 68 21.39 -21.27 -4.72
CA PRO A 68 22.42 -22.21 -4.23
C PRO A 68 21.87 -23.63 -4.15
N GLU A 69 22.70 -24.63 -4.48
CA GLU A 69 22.27 -26.04 -4.54
C GLU A 69 21.71 -26.54 -3.20
N ASP A 70 22.21 -26.04 -2.11
CA ASP A 70 21.80 -26.34 -0.73
C ASP A 70 20.46 -25.70 -0.32
N GLU A 71 19.97 -24.74 -1.10
CA GLU A 71 18.70 -24.00 -0.87
C GLU A 71 17.57 -24.47 -1.82
N GLN A 72 17.88 -25.29 -2.83
CA GLN A 72 16.90 -25.69 -3.85
C GLN A 72 15.78 -26.59 -3.29
N ASP A 73 16.12 -27.43 -2.31
CA ASP A 73 15.19 -28.39 -1.70
C ASP A 73 14.50 -27.85 -0.45
N ASP A 74 14.80 -26.62 -0.03
CA ASP A 74 14.18 -25.99 1.17
C ASP A 74 12.96 -25.14 0.76
N GLU A 75 11.76 -25.63 1.08
CA GLU A 75 10.50 -24.90 0.80
C GLU A 75 10.44 -23.54 1.49
N LEU A 76 11.13 -23.36 2.62
CA LEU A 76 11.21 -22.12 3.37
C LEU A 76 12.47 -21.31 3.03
N SER A 77 13.18 -21.67 1.98
CA SER A 77 14.27 -20.84 1.46
C SER A 77 13.76 -19.49 0.99
N LEU A 78 14.46 -18.40 1.32
CA LEU A 78 14.10 -17.04 0.92
C LEU A 78 13.99 -16.89 -0.61
N TYR A 79 14.71 -17.70 -1.37
CA TYR A 79 14.68 -17.69 -2.84
C TYR A 79 13.32 -18.10 -3.42
N ASN A 80 12.46 -18.77 -2.63
CA ASN A 80 11.11 -19.17 -3.02
C ASN A 80 10.06 -18.08 -2.74
N PHE A 81 10.47 -16.91 -2.22
CA PHE A 81 9.59 -15.84 -1.81
C PHE A 81 9.91 -14.53 -2.52
N LYS A 82 8.88 -13.69 -2.65
CA LYS A 82 9.00 -12.29 -3.08
C LYS A 82 8.61 -11.39 -1.91
N LEU A 83 9.36 -10.33 -1.70
CA LEU A 83 9.00 -9.29 -0.75
C LEU A 83 7.92 -8.40 -1.37
N VAL A 84 6.72 -8.40 -0.77
CA VAL A 84 5.56 -7.65 -1.28
C VAL A 84 5.09 -6.56 -0.32
N GLY A 85 5.54 -6.59 0.92
CA GLY A 85 5.20 -5.60 1.92
C GLY A 85 6.26 -5.49 3.01
N LEU A 86 6.47 -4.27 3.50
CA LEU A 86 7.36 -3.98 4.61
C LEU A 86 6.73 -2.86 5.44
N ILE A 87 6.57 -3.11 6.72
CA ILE A 87 6.14 -2.12 7.70
C ILE A 87 7.18 -2.07 8.82
N SER A 88 7.79 -0.92 8.97
CA SER A 88 8.72 -0.63 10.07
C SER A 88 8.12 0.44 10.95
N GLY A 89 7.76 0.09 12.17
CA GLY A 89 7.15 0.96 13.16
C GLY A 89 7.83 0.82 14.52
N LYS A 90 7.47 1.72 15.42
CA LYS A 90 8.03 1.73 16.77
C LYS A 90 7.60 0.50 17.59
N ASP A 91 6.33 0.09 17.42
CA ASP A 91 5.73 -0.99 18.21
C ASP A 91 5.65 -2.31 17.43
N TYR A 92 5.51 -2.23 16.11
CA TYR A 92 5.38 -3.39 15.24
C TYR A 92 6.19 -3.19 13.97
N SER A 93 7.01 -4.18 13.66
CA SER A 93 7.79 -4.24 12.43
C SER A 93 7.65 -5.63 11.83
N TYR A 94 7.21 -5.70 10.59
CA TYR A 94 7.00 -6.97 9.89
C TYR A 94 7.14 -6.81 8.38
N ILE A 95 7.33 -7.94 7.72
CA ILE A 95 7.32 -8.06 6.26
C ILE A 95 6.22 -9.00 5.83
N SER A 96 5.78 -8.84 4.60
CA SER A 96 4.93 -9.79 3.88
C SER A 96 5.70 -10.37 2.71
N LEU A 97 5.78 -11.68 2.69
CA LEU A 97 6.40 -12.48 1.64
C LEU A 97 5.31 -13.25 0.90
N VAL A 98 5.45 -13.41 -0.40
CA VAL A 98 4.58 -14.27 -1.21
C VAL A 98 5.40 -15.39 -1.84
N ASN A 99 4.92 -16.61 -1.76
CA ASN A 99 5.56 -17.75 -2.39
C ASN A 99 5.10 -17.94 -3.84
N THR A 100 5.65 -18.92 -4.53
CA THR A 100 5.31 -19.26 -5.93
C THR A 100 3.86 -19.71 -6.13
N ALA A 101 3.22 -20.22 -5.07
CA ALA A 101 1.81 -20.61 -5.08
C ALA A 101 0.86 -19.41 -4.86
N GLY A 102 1.39 -18.20 -4.61
CA GLY A 102 0.62 -17.02 -4.32
C GLY A 102 0.18 -16.91 -2.85
N GLU A 103 0.69 -17.73 -1.96
CA GLU A 103 0.38 -17.67 -0.54
C GLU A 103 1.20 -16.57 0.13
N VAL A 104 0.53 -15.77 0.94
CA VAL A 104 1.16 -14.66 1.68
C VAL A 104 1.53 -15.11 3.08
N MET A 105 2.79 -14.92 3.44
CA MET A 105 3.31 -15.15 4.78
C MET A 105 3.77 -13.83 5.40
N THR A 106 3.42 -13.61 6.65
CA THR A 106 3.87 -12.42 7.42
C THR A 106 4.89 -12.85 8.46
N ILE A 107 6.03 -12.17 8.49
CA ILE A 107 7.13 -12.42 9.42
C ILE A 107 7.43 -11.14 10.19
N THR A 108 7.43 -11.23 11.51
CA THR A 108 7.79 -10.13 12.40
C THR A 108 9.27 -10.14 12.74
N LEU A 109 9.79 -8.99 13.13
CA LEU A 109 11.19 -8.86 13.56
C LEU A 109 11.51 -9.88 14.67
N GLY A 110 12.60 -10.61 14.51
CA GLY A 110 13.02 -11.69 15.39
C GLY A 110 12.46 -13.09 15.08
N GLN A 111 11.46 -13.20 14.21
CA GLN A 111 10.94 -14.50 13.77
C GLN A 111 11.84 -15.16 12.71
N TYR A 112 11.68 -16.47 12.59
CA TYR A 112 12.41 -17.31 11.64
C TYR A 112 11.59 -17.61 10.39
N LEU A 113 12.26 -17.62 9.26
CA LEU A 113 11.85 -18.27 8.02
C LEU A 113 12.80 -19.43 7.76
N GLY A 114 12.33 -20.65 7.97
CA GLY A 114 13.25 -21.81 7.91
C GLY A 114 14.45 -21.66 8.86
N LYS A 115 15.64 -21.60 8.29
CA LYS A 115 16.91 -21.49 9.02
C LYS A 115 17.41 -20.07 9.25
N ILE A 116 16.73 -19.06 8.68
CA ILE A 116 17.14 -17.66 8.75
C ILE A 116 16.21 -16.86 9.64
N GLN A 117 16.73 -15.86 10.35
CA GLN A 117 15.98 -15.02 11.28
C GLN A 117 15.91 -13.59 10.75
N LEU A 118 14.70 -12.99 10.71
CA LEU A 118 14.53 -11.58 10.38
C LEU A 118 15.11 -10.72 11.52
N VAL A 119 16.18 -9.98 11.24
CA VAL A 119 16.91 -9.22 12.26
C VAL A 119 16.80 -7.72 12.10
N ASP A 120 16.56 -7.21 10.88
CA ASP A 120 16.43 -5.78 10.65
C ASP A 120 15.56 -5.49 9.43
N LEU A 121 14.97 -4.28 9.39
CA LEU A 121 14.15 -3.76 8.30
C LEU A 121 14.62 -2.35 7.93
N ARG A 122 15.01 -2.18 6.69
CA ARG A 122 15.30 -0.87 6.09
C ARG A 122 14.15 -0.42 5.21
N LEU A 123 14.25 0.76 4.65
CA LEU A 123 13.17 1.38 3.87
C LEU A 123 12.62 0.47 2.76
N ASN A 124 13.47 -0.28 2.10
CA ASN A 124 13.14 -1.11 0.94
C ASN A 124 13.78 -2.51 0.99
N GLU A 125 14.35 -2.90 2.12
CA GLU A 125 15.09 -4.15 2.30
C GLU A 125 14.72 -4.84 3.60
N ALA A 126 14.64 -6.15 3.57
CA ALA A 126 14.55 -7.01 4.73
C ALA A 126 15.86 -7.80 4.90
N ILE A 127 16.39 -7.79 6.12
CA ILE A 127 17.69 -8.37 6.46
C ILE A 127 17.48 -9.57 7.36
N PHE A 128 17.93 -10.71 6.91
CA PHE A 128 17.90 -11.95 7.64
C PHE A 128 19.31 -12.37 8.02
N LYS A 129 19.42 -13.02 9.16
CA LYS A 129 20.66 -13.61 9.67
C LYS A 129 20.62 -15.12 9.51
N LYS A 130 21.66 -15.68 8.91
CA LYS A 130 21.88 -17.14 8.79
C LYS A 130 22.50 -17.72 10.07
N GLU A 131 22.51 -19.03 10.20
CA GLU A 131 23.13 -19.76 11.32
C GLU A 131 24.65 -19.54 11.40
N ASP A 132 25.31 -19.40 10.27
CA ASP A 132 26.76 -19.12 10.15
C ASP A 132 27.13 -17.66 10.49
N LYS A 133 26.14 -16.84 10.89
CA LYS A 133 26.24 -15.42 11.23
C LYS A 133 26.38 -14.49 10.03
N SER A 134 26.36 -14.98 8.81
CA SER A 134 26.23 -14.17 7.61
C SER A 134 24.80 -13.63 7.49
N PHE A 135 24.60 -12.67 6.58
CA PHE A 135 23.30 -12.05 6.35
C PHE A 135 22.85 -12.30 4.92
N ILE A 136 21.55 -12.47 4.75
CA ILE A 136 20.89 -12.52 3.47
C ILE A 136 19.85 -11.40 3.41
N ILE A 137 19.85 -10.63 2.34
CA ILE A 137 19.07 -9.41 2.21
C ILE A 137 18.20 -9.54 0.96
N ILE A 138 16.91 -9.25 1.09
CA ILE A 138 15.96 -9.19 -0.01
C ILE A 138 15.39 -7.79 -0.13
N ASP A 139 15.27 -7.26 -1.34
CA ASP A 139 14.65 -5.98 -1.64
C ASP A 139 13.29 -6.13 -2.36
N PHE A 140 12.58 -5.02 -2.59
CA PHE A 140 11.33 -5.00 -3.34
C PHE A 140 11.47 -5.33 -4.83
N ASN A 141 12.69 -5.31 -5.37
CA ASN A 141 12.97 -5.83 -6.71
C ASN A 141 13.19 -7.35 -6.70
N ASN A 142 13.03 -7.97 -5.52
CA ASN A 142 13.29 -9.40 -5.29
C ASN A 142 14.74 -9.80 -5.61
N GLN A 143 15.66 -8.86 -5.47
CA GLN A 143 17.08 -9.15 -5.53
C GLN A 143 17.56 -9.66 -4.18
N ILE A 144 18.15 -10.84 -4.19
CA ILE A 144 18.71 -11.44 -3.00
C ILE A 144 20.23 -11.33 -3.08
N ARG A 145 20.82 -10.84 -1.98
CA ARG A 145 22.27 -10.68 -1.84
C ARG A 145 22.73 -11.17 -0.47
N GLU A 146 23.92 -11.73 -0.45
CA GLU A 146 24.58 -12.12 0.80
C GLU A 146 25.58 -11.06 1.26
N ALA A 147 25.74 -10.91 2.56
CA ALA A 147 26.66 -9.99 3.17
C ALA A 147 27.22 -10.58 4.47
N ASN A 148 28.47 -10.28 4.78
CA ASN A 148 29.07 -10.66 6.05
C ASN A 148 28.78 -9.61 7.16
N GLU A 149 28.43 -8.39 6.74
CA GLU A 149 28.08 -7.26 7.61
C GLU A 149 26.95 -6.44 6.94
N TYR A 150 26.13 -5.72 7.74
CA TYR A 150 25.04 -4.85 7.24
C TYR A 150 24.90 -3.56 8.03
#